data_365a54658929ad4693257daf7d3b5efc
#
_entry.id   365a54658929ad4693257daf7d3b5efc
#
_cell.length_a   1.000
_cell.length_b   1.000
_cell.length_c   1.000
_cell.angle_alpha   90.00
_cell.angle_beta   90.00
_cell.angle_gamma   90.00
#
_symmetry.space_group_name_H-M   'P 1'
#
loop_
_entity.id
_entity.type
_entity.pdbx_description
1 polymer ?
#
loop_
_entity_poly.entity_id
_entity_poly.type
_entity_poly.pdbx_seq_one_letter_code
_entity_poly.pdbx_strand_id
1 'polypeptide(L)'
;MPLTPASEQLKDLLIQHRVYLERFGNTTAKDTIKLLNEARQSIYKMIGGADFLEGGLVSPSQKKRLTAVLAEIDKLLISAYKKVYTAHLLEGIRDLAKSEGLFIQSATQDSLPVVINTITPAPVLLATLANNKVMGKSLETWMSSLAKTESAKVQSAVKNGMVSGMPIRDIVKTAQATSTLSNQHLYTVVRTSVMQASSDSMQAFYKANKDIIKRVVYIATLDGRTTPLCSALDGQIYELGKEKNIPPSHYNCRSILVPIFEKFIGNRPSKPTTTDLLKKEYAKINPEQPYQQWASKRTRELISQVPASTTYEEWLKNQRKEFQISVLGSKKAELFRSGKLSLKDFVDFNSGQSYSLKTLEKQHPTLFKELK
;
A
#
# COMPACT_ATOMS: atom_id res chain seq x y z
N MET A 1 14.16 -24.02 -3.98
CA MET A 1 15.33 -24.04 -4.90
C MET A 1 16.09 -22.73 -4.67
N PRO A 2 17.36 -22.75 -4.28
CA PRO A 2 18.10 -21.53 -4.00
C PRO A 2 18.28 -20.70 -5.28
N LEU A 3 18.40 -19.34 -5.18
CA LEU A 3 18.57 -18.44 -6.32
C LEU A 3 20.07 -18.26 -6.62
N THR A 4 20.53 -17.79 -7.76
CA THR A 4 21.94 -17.59 -8.10
C THR A 4 22.55 -16.41 -7.39
N PRO A 5 23.85 -16.32 -7.23
CA PRO A 5 24.50 -15.10 -6.77
C PRO A 5 23.99 -13.85 -7.52
N ALA A 6 23.79 -13.96 -8.84
CA ALA A 6 23.22 -12.89 -9.67
C ALA A 6 21.78 -12.53 -9.27
N SER A 7 20.90 -13.52 -9.10
CA SER A 7 19.54 -13.27 -8.67
C SER A 7 19.46 -12.77 -7.23
N GLU A 8 20.40 -13.17 -6.36
CA GLU A 8 20.53 -12.63 -5.00
C GLU A 8 20.88 -11.15 -5.01
N GLN A 9 21.93 -10.81 -5.74
CA GLN A 9 22.37 -9.43 -5.87
C GLN A 9 21.24 -8.56 -6.44
N LEU A 10 20.56 -9.04 -7.48
CA LEU A 10 19.39 -8.34 -8.04
C LEU A 10 18.26 -8.22 -7.02
N LYS A 11 17.96 -9.29 -6.27
CA LYS A 11 16.94 -9.25 -5.20
C LYS A 11 17.27 -8.18 -4.17
N ASP A 12 18.52 -8.11 -3.72
CA ASP A 12 18.94 -7.13 -2.71
C ASP A 12 18.81 -5.69 -3.25
N LEU A 13 19.19 -5.45 -4.50
CA LEU A 13 18.98 -4.17 -5.17
C LEU A 13 17.49 -3.83 -5.26
N LEU A 14 16.64 -4.78 -5.64
CA LEU A 14 15.18 -4.56 -5.75
C LEU A 14 14.54 -4.31 -4.38
N ILE A 15 14.98 -4.99 -3.31
CA ILE A 15 14.50 -4.74 -1.95
C ILE A 15 14.90 -3.33 -1.48
N GLN A 16 16.13 -2.90 -1.72
CA GLN A 16 16.60 -1.55 -1.40
C GLN A 16 15.81 -0.50 -2.20
N HIS A 17 15.63 -0.73 -3.48
CA HIS A 17 14.84 0.13 -4.34
C HIS A 17 13.37 0.22 -3.90
N ARG A 18 12.82 -0.87 -3.35
CA ARG A 18 11.46 -0.86 -2.78
C ARG A 18 11.32 0.14 -1.62
N VAL A 19 12.34 0.27 -0.79
CA VAL A 19 12.36 1.29 0.27
C VAL A 19 12.37 2.70 -0.31
N TYR A 20 13.11 2.92 -1.39
CA TYR A 20 13.09 4.18 -2.14
C TYR A 20 11.68 4.47 -2.66
N LEU A 21 11.03 3.51 -3.32
CA LEU A 21 9.67 3.64 -3.84
C LEU A 21 8.62 3.92 -2.74
N GLU A 22 8.76 3.32 -1.56
CA GLU A 22 7.91 3.65 -0.41
C GLU A 22 8.05 5.12 -0.01
N ARG A 23 9.28 5.64 0.03
CA ARG A 23 9.55 7.06 0.32
C ARG A 23 9.02 7.97 -0.77
N PHE A 24 9.29 7.64 -2.02
CA PHE A 24 8.78 8.35 -3.18
C PHE A 24 7.24 8.41 -3.17
N GLY A 25 6.56 7.28 -2.99
CA GLY A 25 5.10 7.22 -2.89
C GLY A 25 4.54 8.02 -1.71
N ASN A 26 5.24 8.02 -0.58
CA ASN A 26 4.87 8.85 0.57
C ASN A 26 4.98 10.35 0.27
N THR A 27 6.05 10.77 -0.38
CA THR A 27 6.28 12.18 -0.78
C THR A 27 5.24 12.60 -1.82
N THR A 28 5.08 11.83 -2.89
CA THR A 28 4.07 12.09 -3.93
C THR A 28 2.65 12.21 -3.36
N ALA A 29 2.29 11.34 -2.41
CA ALA A 29 0.99 11.41 -1.75
C ALA A 29 0.84 12.69 -0.90
N LYS A 30 1.87 13.08 -0.16
CA LYS A 30 1.85 14.32 0.64
C LYS A 30 1.74 15.56 -0.22
N ASP A 31 2.48 15.62 -1.33
CA ASP A 31 2.45 16.75 -2.26
C ASP A 31 1.09 16.84 -2.95
N THR A 32 0.52 15.70 -3.35
CA THR A 32 -0.84 15.63 -3.90
C THR A 32 -1.87 16.16 -2.89
N ILE A 33 -1.77 15.76 -1.61
CA ILE A 33 -2.65 16.23 -0.54
C ILE A 33 -2.47 17.74 -0.31
N LYS A 34 -1.23 18.24 -0.32
CA LYS A 34 -0.93 19.67 -0.16
C LYS A 34 -1.62 20.50 -1.24
N LEU A 35 -1.48 20.11 -2.50
CA LEU A 35 -2.12 20.80 -3.63
C LEU A 35 -3.65 20.79 -3.53
N LEU A 36 -4.25 19.68 -3.10
CA LEU A 36 -5.70 19.63 -2.85
C LEU A 36 -6.11 20.51 -1.66
N ASN A 37 -5.32 20.55 -0.59
CA ASN A 37 -5.62 21.40 0.56
C ASN A 37 -5.61 22.89 0.20
N GLU A 38 -4.73 23.32 -0.67
CA GLU A 38 -4.71 24.70 -1.20
C GLU A 38 -6.03 25.03 -1.93
N ALA A 39 -6.51 24.12 -2.77
CA ALA A 39 -7.79 24.30 -3.44
C ALA A 39 -8.99 24.28 -2.47
N ARG A 40 -8.95 23.44 -1.44
CA ARG A 40 -10.00 23.32 -0.40
C ARG A 40 -10.15 24.60 0.43
N GLN A 41 -9.10 25.39 0.61
CA GLN A 41 -9.18 26.65 1.35
C GLN A 41 -10.22 27.63 0.74
N SER A 42 -10.33 27.66 -0.60
CA SER A 42 -11.37 28.46 -1.28
C SER A 42 -12.79 28.00 -0.93
N ILE A 43 -12.98 26.68 -0.82
CA ILE A 43 -14.27 26.10 -0.43
C ILE A 43 -14.59 26.46 1.02
N TYR A 44 -13.63 26.32 1.94
CA TYR A 44 -13.86 26.67 3.36
C TYR A 44 -14.14 28.15 3.57
N LYS A 45 -13.45 29.04 2.83
CA LYS A 45 -13.71 30.48 2.82
C LYS A 45 -15.13 30.76 2.29
N MET A 46 -15.56 30.09 1.23
CA MET A 46 -16.90 30.23 0.69
C MET A 46 -17.97 29.77 1.69
N ILE A 47 -17.77 28.63 2.36
CA ILE A 47 -18.68 28.15 3.41
C ILE A 47 -18.70 29.16 4.58
N GLY A 48 -17.54 29.61 5.04
CA GLY A 48 -17.38 30.56 6.15
C GLY A 48 -17.99 31.95 5.88
N GLY A 49 -18.11 32.38 4.63
CA GLY A 49 -18.76 33.61 4.22
C GLY A 49 -20.24 33.47 3.90
N ALA A 50 -20.82 32.28 4.12
CA ALA A 50 -22.23 32.02 3.80
C ALA A 50 -23.13 32.18 5.02
N ASP A 51 -23.29 33.42 5.54
CA ASP A 51 -24.02 33.75 6.80
C ASP A 51 -25.44 33.19 6.86
N PHE A 52 -26.09 33.00 5.71
CA PHE A 52 -27.42 32.39 5.63
C PHE A 52 -27.46 30.90 6.05
N LEU A 53 -26.33 30.27 6.26
CA LEU A 53 -26.21 28.89 6.79
C LEU A 53 -26.47 28.88 8.31
N GLU A 54 -26.32 29.99 9.01
CA GLU A 54 -26.67 30.11 10.43
C GLU A 54 -28.17 30.36 10.59
N GLY A 55 -28.78 29.78 11.60
CA GLY A 55 -30.16 30.10 11.99
C GLY A 55 -31.26 29.11 11.61
N GLY A 56 -30.89 27.94 11.15
CA GLY A 56 -31.84 26.81 11.05
C GLY A 56 -32.77 26.87 9.85
N LEU A 57 -34.07 26.90 10.04
CA LEU A 57 -35.12 26.64 9.05
C LEU A 57 -35.14 27.56 7.84
N VAL A 58 -35.32 26.99 6.71
CA VAL A 58 -34.96 27.39 5.38
C VAL A 58 -36.15 27.99 4.64
N SER A 59 -36.13 29.29 4.41
CA SER A 59 -36.99 29.92 3.45
C SER A 59 -36.73 29.44 2.01
N PRO A 60 -37.65 29.58 1.06
CA PRO A 60 -37.40 29.22 -0.35
C PRO A 60 -36.18 29.90 -0.95
N SER A 61 -35.88 31.14 -0.56
CA SER A 61 -34.67 31.86 -1.00
C SER A 61 -33.40 31.27 -0.43
N GLN A 62 -33.40 30.89 0.85
CA GLN A 62 -32.26 30.19 1.48
C GLN A 62 -32.01 28.81 0.86
N LYS A 63 -33.08 28.05 0.52
CA LYS A 63 -32.95 26.79 -0.23
C LYS A 63 -32.25 26.98 -1.55
N LYS A 64 -32.60 28.00 -2.33
CA LYS A 64 -31.94 28.31 -3.60
C LYS A 64 -30.48 28.67 -3.41
N ARG A 65 -30.14 29.48 -2.41
CA ARG A 65 -28.75 29.85 -2.08
C ARG A 65 -27.94 28.62 -1.61
N LEU A 66 -28.53 27.78 -0.76
CA LEU A 66 -27.89 26.51 -0.35
C LEU A 66 -27.60 25.63 -1.55
N THR A 67 -28.57 25.43 -2.45
CA THR A 67 -28.34 24.61 -3.67
C THR A 67 -27.18 25.15 -4.49
N ALA A 68 -27.06 26.46 -4.65
CA ALA A 68 -25.96 27.09 -5.37
C ALA A 68 -24.61 26.85 -4.69
N VAL A 69 -24.51 27.00 -3.37
CA VAL A 69 -23.28 26.72 -2.60
C VAL A 69 -22.88 25.25 -2.73
N LEU A 70 -23.82 24.32 -2.63
CA LEU A 70 -23.54 22.89 -2.76
C LEU A 70 -23.08 22.52 -4.16
N ALA A 71 -23.66 23.10 -5.20
CA ALA A 71 -23.24 22.90 -6.58
C ALA A 71 -21.81 23.45 -6.83
N GLU A 72 -21.49 24.61 -6.24
CA GLU A 72 -20.14 25.19 -6.36
C GLU A 72 -19.10 24.36 -5.59
N ILE A 73 -19.42 23.81 -4.42
CA ILE A 73 -18.57 22.84 -3.70
C ILE A 73 -18.24 21.65 -4.60
N ASP A 74 -19.25 21.07 -5.26
CA ASP A 74 -19.04 19.93 -6.16
C ASP A 74 -18.11 20.28 -7.32
N LYS A 75 -18.39 21.37 -8.01
CA LYS A 75 -17.60 21.85 -9.13
C LYS A 75 -16.16 22.12 -8.74
N LEU A 76 -15.91 22.80 -7.62
CA LEU A 76 -14.58 23.15 -7.16
C LEU A 76 -13.78 21.89 -6.76
N LEU A 77 -14.37 20.95 -6.04
CA LEU A 77 -13.68 19.70 -5.67
C LEU A 77 -13.38 18.84 -6.89
N ILE A 78 -14.35 18.62 -7.78
CA ILE A 78 -14.10 17.84 -9.01
C ILE A 78 -13.00 18.47 -9.85
N SER A 79 -13.04 19.80 -10.02
CA SER A 79 -12.00 20.53 -10.76
C SER A 79 -10.63 20.44 -10.12
N ALA A 80 -10.56 20.58 -8.77
CA ALA A 80 -9.30 20.48 -8.03
C ALA A 80 -8.66 19.09 -8.19
N TYR A 81 -9.42 18.02 -7.99
CA TYR A 81 -8.92 16.64 -8.16
C TYR A 81 -8.47 16.37 -9.60
N LYS A 82 -9.24 16.82 -10.59
CA LYS A 82 -8.87 16.69 -12.00
C LYS A 82 -7.57 17.43 -12.30
N LYS A 83 -7.44 18.67 -11.86
CA LYS A 83 -6.22 19.49 -12.07
C LYS A 83 -5.00 18.84 -11.42
N VAL A 84 -5.11 18.40 -10.16
CA VAL A 84 -3.99 17.76 -9.45
C VAL A 84 -3.63 16.43 -10.11
N TYR A 85 -4.61 15.65 -10.57
CA TYR A 85 -4.35 14.43 -11.32
C TYR A 85 -3.57 14.69 -12.59
N THR A 86 -4.05 15.59 -13.46
CA THR A 86 -3.45 15.81 -14.79
C THR A 86 -2.12 16.57 -14.74
N ALA A 87 -1.98 17.57 -13.88
CA ALA A 87 -0.82 18.43 -13.85
C ALA A 87 0.32 17.96 -12.94
N HIS A 88 0.05 16.99 -12.04
CA HIS A 88 1.04 16.54 -11.06
C HIS A 88 1.16 15.02 -11.00
N LEU A 89 0.06 14.33 -10.66
CA LEU A 89 0.15 12.92 -10.32
C LEU A 89 0.41 12.03 -11.53
N LEU A 90 -0.28 12.24 -12.64
CA LEU A 90 -0.15 11.41 -13.84
C LEU A 90 1.25 11.52 -14.45
N GLU A 91 1.80 12.73 -14.55
CA GLU A 91 3.15 12.94 -15.09
C GLU A 91 4.21 12.32 -14.17
N GLY A 92 4.08 12.51 -12.83
CA GLY A 92 4.98 11.88 -11.87
C GLY A 92 5.00 10.36 -11.96
N ILE A 93 3.84 9.73 -12.17
CA ILE A 93 3.76 8.27 -12.37
C ILE A 93 4.32 7.84 -13.74
N ARG A 94 4.13 8.64 -14.79
CA ARG A 94 4.72 8.37 -16.11
C ARG A 94 6.25 8.44 -16.08
N ASP A 95 6.80 9.44 -15.44
CA ASP A 95 8.25 9.60 -15.32
C ASP A 95 8.85 8.51 -14.43
N LEU A 96 8.16 8.13 -13.36
CA LEU A 96 8.54 6.98 -12.57
C LEU A 96 8.59 5.71 -13.43
N ALA A 97 7.56 5.42 -14.22
CA ALA A 97 7.52 4.21 -15.05
C ALA A 97 8.70 4.13 -16.04
N LYS A 98 9.09 5.27 -16.64
CA LYS A 98 10.30 5.37 -17.49
C LYS A 98 11.57 5.07 -16.69
N SER A 99 11.72 5.69 -15.52
CA SER A 99 12.87 5.52 -14.64
C SER A 99 13.02 4.09 -14.14
N GLU A 100 11.90 3.43 -13.84
CA GLU A 100 11.87 2.03 -13.41
C GLU A 100 12.38 1.07 -14.50
N GLY A 101 12.07 1.34 -15.76
CA GLY A 101 12.59 0.56 -16.88
C GLY A 101 14.11 0.65 -17.02
N LEU A 102 14.68 1.84 -16.81
CA LEU A 102 16.13 2.04 -16.79
C LEU A 102 16.78 1.44 -15.54
N PHE A 103 16.14 1.60 -14.40
CA PHE A 103 16.62 1.02 -13.14
C PHE A 103 16.73 -0.50 -13.23
N ILE A 104 15.68 -1.20 -13.67
CA ILE A 104 15.71 -2.67 -13.74
C ILE A 104 16.73 -3.19 -14.75
N GLN A 105 16.96 -2.45 -15.84
CA GLN A 105 18.02 -2.75 -16.79
C GLN A 105 19.41 -2.68 -16.12
N SER A 106 19.71 -1.55 -15.48
CA SER A 106 20.99 -1.35 -14.77
C SER A 106 21.19 -2.37 -13.66
N ALA A 107 20.20 -2.54 -12.79
CA ALA A 107 20.24 -3.47 -11.68
C ALA A 107 20.46 -4.93 -12.15
N THR A 108 19.82 -5.31 -13.27
CA THR A 108 20.03 -6.62 -13.90
C THR A 108 21.47 -6.77 -14.38
N GLN A 109 21.98 -5.78 -15.10
CA GLN A 109 23.35 -5.80 -15.63
C GLN A 109 24.39 -5.84 -14.52
N ASP A 110 24.22 -5.04 -13.47
CA ASP A 110 25.11 -4.96 -12.31
C ASP A 110 25.14 -6.27 -11.49
N SER A 111 24.07 -7.05 -11.61
CA SER A 111 23.94 -8.34 -10.89
C SER A 111 24.53 -9.53 -11.66
N LEU A 112 24.81 -9.38 -12.94
CA LEU A 112 25.31 -10.46 -13.78
C LEU A 112 26.84 -10.44 -13.89
N PRO A 113 27.52 -11.59 -13.83
CA PRO A 113 28.98 -11.66 -13.94
C PRO A 113 29.50 -11.39 -15.35
N VAL A 114 28.61 -11.28 -16.32
CA VAL A 114 28.90 -11.03 -17.74
C VAL A 114 27.96 -9.98 -18.31
N VAL A 115 28.45 -9.22 -19.28
CA VAL A 115 27.60 -8.25 -20.00
C VAL A 115 26.63 -9.01 -20.88
N ILE A 116 25.33 -8.81 -20.65
CA ILE A 116 24.24 -9.40 -21.45
C ILE A 116 23.50 -8.27 -22.15
N ASN A 117 23.22 -8.43 -23.43
CA ASN A 117 22.35 -7.53 -24.16
C ASN A 117 20.91 -7.71 -23.67
N THR A 118 20.43 -6.77 -22.89
CA THR A 118 19.04 -6.72 -22.43
C THR A 118 18.24 -5.73 -23.27
N ILE A 119 16.97 -6.05 -23.49
CA ILE A 119 16.01 -5.17 -24.18
C ILE A 119 15.24 -4.37 -23.14
N THR A 120 15.41 -3.05 -23.16
CA THR A 120 14.57 -2.16 -22.35
C THR A 120 13.41 -1.67 -23.19
N PRO A 121 12.15 -1.83 -22.73
CA PRO A 121 11.01 -1.27 -23.44
C PRO A 121 11.16 0.25 -23.66
N ALA A 122 10.72 0.74 -24.82
CA ALA A 122 10.84 2.15 -25.16
C ALA A 122 10.18 3.05 -24.08
N PRO A 123 10.79 4.20 -23.72
CA PRO A 123 10.24 5.08 -22.68
C PRO A 123 8.78 5.50 -22.93
N VAL A 124 8.39 5.67 -24.18
CA VAL A 124 7.00 5.97 -24.54
C VAL A 124 6.06 4.84 -24.15
N LEU A 125 6.45 3.57 -24.38
CA LEU A 125 5.67 2.40 -23.96
C LEU A 125 5.57 2.33 -22.43
N LEU A 126 6.69 2.52 -21.72
CA LEU A 126 6.70 2.54 -20.25
C LEU A 126 5.79 3.64 -19.69
N ALA A 127 5.78 4.84 -20.29
CA ALA A 127 4.89 5.91 -19.88
C ALA A 127 3.40 5.55 -19.98
N THR A 128 3.02 4.67 -20.93
CA THR A 128 1.62 4.23 -21.06
C THR A 128 1.17 3.34 -19.91
N LEU A 129 2.11 2.69 -19.20
CA LEU A 129 1.82 1.84 -18.04
C LEU A 129 1.21 2.63 -16.87
N ALA A 130 1.44 3.94 -16.81
CA ALA A 130 0.77 4.83 -15.85
C ALA A 130 -0.77 4.84 -15.96
N ASN A 131 -1.31 4.39 -17.09
CA ASN A 131 -2.75 4.27 -17.32
C ASN A 131 -3.30 2.89 -16.91
N ASN A 132 -2.45 1.96 -16.48
CA ASN A 132 -2.88 0.65 -16.03
C ASN A 132 -3.78 0.73 -14.80
N LYS A 133 -4.58 -0.31 -14.62
CA LYS A 133 -5.49 -0.38 -13.47
C LYS A 133 -4.73 -0.62 -12.17
N VAL A 134 -5.02 0.19 -11.18
CA VAL A 134 -4.58 0.05 -9.79
C VAL A 134 -5.76 -0.50 -9.00
N MET A 135 -5.64 -1.69 -8.47
CA MET A 135 -6.77 -2.36 -7.77
C MET A 135 -8.08 -2.30 -8.56
N GLY A 136 -8.01 -2.67 -9.84
CA GLY A 136 -9.18 -2.81 -10.72
C GLY A 136 -9.70 -1.54 -11.39
N LYS A 137 -9.20 -0.33 -11.03
CA LYS A 137 -9.62 0.95 -11.61
C LYS A 137 -8.42 1.76 -12.12
N SER A 138 -8.61 2.57 -13.16
CA SER A 138 -7.60 3.54 -13.56
C SER A 138 -7.38 4.59 -12.46
N LEU A 139 -6.19 5.18 -12.42
CA LEU A 139 -5.90 6.25 -11.46
C LEU A 139 -6.84 7.45 -11.63
N GLU A 140 -7.20 7.79 -12.87
CA GLU A 140 -8.21 8.80 -13.17
C GLU A 140 -9.57 8.48 -12.54
N THR A 141 -10.02 7.22 -12.67
CA THR A 141 -11.28 6.75 -12.06
C THR A 141 -11.21 6.84 -10.53
N TRP A 142 -10.06 6.51 -9.92
CA TRP A 142 -9.85 6.67 -8.49
C TRP A 142 -9.97 8.13 -8.07
N MET A 143 -9.28 9.05 -8.75
CA MET A 143 -9.29 10.48 -8.45
C MET A 143 -10.70 11.06 -8.58
N SER A 144 -11.42 10.70 -9.64
CA SER A 144 -12.83 11.11 -9.85
C SER A 144 -13.76 10.55 -8.76
N SER A 145 -13.58 9.28 -8.37
CA SER A 145 -14.39 8.67 -7.30
C SER A 145 -14.13 9.32 -5.94
N LEU A 146 -12.87 9.64 -5.63
CA LEU A 146 -12.49 10.34 -4.41
C LEU A 146 -13.08 11.75 -4.36
N ALA A 147 -13.01 12.50 -5.49
CA ALA A 147 -13.60 13.82 -5.61
C ALA A 147 -15.12 13.81 -5.31
N LYS A 148 -15.87 12.90 -5.96
CA LYS A 148 -17.29 12.74 -5.76
C LYS A 148 -17.64 12.35 -4.32
N THR A 149 -16.89 11.42 -3.73
CA THR A 149 -17.10 10.98 -2.36
C THR A 149 -16.85 12.11 -1.36
N GLU A 150 -15.77 12.87 -1.54
CA GLU A 150 -15.48 14.03 -0.69
C GLU A 150 -16.53 15.11 -0.86
N SER A 151 -16.91 15.44 -2.10
CA SER A 151 -17.95 16.42 -2.40
C SER A 151 -19.26 16.07 -1.69
N ALA A 152 -19.75 14.85 -1.84
CA ALA A 152 -20.98 14.40 -1.20
C ALA A 152 -20.92 14.52 0.34
N LYS A 153 -19.79 14.18 0.95
CA LYS A 153 -19.60 14.27 2.41
C LYS A 153 -19.53 15.73 2.89
N VAL A 154 -18.79 16.59 2.18
CA VAL A 154 -18.71 18.03 2.51
C VAL A 154 -20.09 18.68 2.35
N GLN A 155 -20.81 18.39 1.27
CA GLN A 155 -22.20 18.86 1.09
C GLN A 155 -23.12 18.39 2.22
N SER A 156 -22.99 17.11 2.65
CA SER A 156 -23.76 16.58 3.78
C SER A 156 -23.44 17.31 5.08
N ALA A 157 -22.15 17.61 5.33
CA ALA A 157 -21.75 18.39 6.51
C ALA A 157 -22.37 19.78 6.51
N VAL A 158 -22.39 20.47 5.36
CA VAL A 158 -23.02 21.79 5.20
C VAL A 158 -24.53 21.70 5.42
N LYS A 159 -25.22 20.76 4.76
CA LYS A 159 -26.68 20.56 4.91
C LYS A 159 -27.08 20.27 6.35
N ASN A 160 -26.38 19.28 6.96
CA ASN A 160 -26.72 18.86 8.32
C ASN A 160 -26.42 19.99 9.34
N GLY A 161 -25.30 20.68 9.18
CA GLY A 161 -24.96 21.82 10.02
C GLY A 161 -25.98 22.92 9.95
N MET A 162 -26.45 23.27 8.74
CA MET A 162 -27.51 24.26 8.55
C MET A 162 -28.84 23.82 9.18
N VAL A 163 -29.26 22.56 8.92
CA VAL A 163 -30.54 22.04 9.48
C VAL A 163 -30.51 21.99 11.01
N SER A 164 -29.34 21.67 11.60
CA SER A 164 -29.14 21.61 13.05
C SER A 164 -28.90 22.97 13.69
N GLY A 165 -28.89 24.07 12.92
CA GLY A 165 -28.60 25.41 13.44
C GLY A 165 -27.17 25.57 13.97
N MET A 166 -26.21 24.81 13.44
CA MET A 166 -24.83 24.91 13.86
C MET A 166 -24.20 26.25 13.51
N PRO A 167 -23.34 26.83 14.39
CA PRO A 167 -22.52 27.97 14.02
C PRO A 167 -21.69 27.67 12.77
N ILE A 168 -21.54 28.63 11.88
CA ILE A 168 -20.85 28.47 10.58
C ILE A 168 -19.40 27.98 10.77
N ARG A 169 -18.74 28.44 11.84
CA ARG A 169 -17.40 27.98 12.24
C ARG A 169 -17.35 26.46 12.42
N ASP A 170 -18.39 25.86 13.00
CA ASP A 170 -18.41 24.42 13.29
C ASP A 170 -18.82 23.63 12.05
N ILE A 171 -19.63 24.20 11.17
CA ILE A 171 -19.86 23.66 9.81
C ILE A 171 -18.55 23.57 9.03
N VAL A 172 -17.74 24.65 9.03
CA VAL A 172 -16.42 24.67 8.40
C VAL A 172 -15.49 23.60 8.99
N LYS A 173 -15.41 23.48 10.31
CA LYS A 173 -14.60 22.44 10.99
C LYS A 173 -15.03 21.02 10.59
N THR A 174 -16.33 20.77 10.49
CA THR A 174 -16.86 19.47 10.08
C THR A 174 -16.50 19.16 8.62
N ALA A 175 -16.57 20.15 7.74
CA ALA A 175 -16.11 20.02 6.36
C ALA A 175 -14.60 19.74 6.27
N GLN A 176 -13.78 20.40 7.08
CA GLN A 176 -12.34 20.16 7.16
C GLN A 176 -12.00 18.75 7.67
N ALA A 177 -12.70 18.28 8.70
CA ALA A 177 -12.54 16.93 9.22
C ALA A 177 -12.86 15.86 8.15
N THR A 178 -13.89 16.09 7.35
CA THR A 178 -14.26 15.23 6.21
C THR A 178 -13.14 15.12 5.17
N SER A 179 -12.50 16.24 4.84
CA SER A 179 -11.38 16.26 3.90
C SER A 179 -10.13 15.54 4.45
N THR A 180 -9.91 15.59 5.77
CA THR A 180 -8.83 14.85 6.42
C THR A 180 -9.01 13.33 6.24
N LEU A 181 -10.21 12.82 6.36
CA LEU A 181 -10.51 11.40 6.08
C LEU A 181 -10.29 11.04 4.61
N SER A 182 -10.64 11.94 3.69
CA SER A 182 -10.39 11.76 2.26
C SER A 182 -8.90 11.69 1.93
N ASN A 183 -8.04 12.40 2.67
CA ASN A 183 -6.60 12.35 2.52
C ASN A 183 -6.02 10.96 2.79
N GLN A 184 -6.55 10.19 3.74
CA GLN A 184 -6.09 8.84 4.03
C GLN A 184 -6.33 7.90 2.85
N HIS A 185 -7.50 7.98 2.21
CA HIS A 185 -7.80 7.20 1.02
C HIS A 185 -6.92 7.60 -0.17
N LEU A 186 -6.77 8.91 -0.40
CA LEU A 186 -5.89 9.42 -1.44
C LEU A 186 -4.45 8.96 -1.24
N TYR A 187 -3.94 9.06 -0.03
CA TYR A 187 -2.59 8.60 0.33
C TYR A 187 -2.38 7.11 -0.04
N THR A 188 -3.37 6.28 0.28
CA THR A 188 -3.34 4.85 -0.03
C THR A 188 -3.35 4.59 -1.54
N VAL A 189 -4.21 5.29 -2.29
CA VAL A 189 -4.31 5.15 -3.74
C VAL A 189 -3.00 5.57 -4.41
N VAL A 190 -2.46 6.73 -4.08
CA VAL A 190 -1.22 7.26 -4.68
C VAL A 190 -0.04 6.31 -4.43
N ARG A 191 0.15 5.86 -3.20
CA ARG A 191 1.21 4.89 -2.87
C ARG A 191 1.08 3.59 -3.65
N THR A 192 -0.13 3.07 -3.74
CA THR A 192 -0.38 1.82 -4.48
C THR A 192 -0.15 2.02 -5.98
N SER A 193 -0.45 3.22 -6.52
CA SER A 193 -0.18 3.56 -7.92
C SER A 193 1.31 3.62 -8.24
N VAL A 194 2.13 4.17 -7.34
CA VAL A 194 3.59 4.15 -7.46
C VAL A 194 4.10 2.70 -7.54
N MET A 195 3.60 1.84 -6.66
CA MET A 195 3.98 0.43 -6.65
C MET A 195 3.50 -0.34 -7.89
N GLN A 196 2.34 0.01 -8.42
CA GLN A 196 1.81 -0.57 -9.67
C GLN A 196 2.69 -0.17 -10.85
N ALA A 197 3.01 1.12 -11.00
CA ALA A 197 3.84 1.59 -12.11
C ALA A 197 5.23 0.93 -12.12
N SER A 198 5.86 0.82 -10.95
CA SER A 198 7.14 0.09 -10.81
C SER A 198 6.99 -1.38 -11.22
N SER A 199 6.00 -2.08 -10.67
CA SER A 199 5.76 -3.49 -10.98
C SER A 199 5.50 -3.72 -12.46
N ASP A 200 4.68 -2.89 -13.09
CA ASP A 200 4.35 -2.99 -14.50
C ASP A 200 5.58 -2.76 -15.40
N SER A 201 6.43 -1.79 -15.05
CA SER A 201 7.67 -1.51 -15.77
C SER A 201 8.66 -2.67 -15.65
N MET A 202 8.82 -3.26 -14.45
CA MET A 202 9.63 -4.46 -14.25
C MET A 202 9.08 -5.64 -15.06
N GLN A 203 7.77 -5.87 -15.03
CA GLN A 203 7.13 -6.93 -15.81
C GLN A 203 7.31 -6.74 -17.33
N ALA A 204 7.22 -5.51 -17.81
CA ALA A 204 7.48 -5.19 -19.21
C ALA A 204 8.94 -5.52 -19.60
N PHE A 205 9.90 -5.18 -18.73
CA PHE A 205 11.30 -5.54 -18.92
C PHE A 205 11.51 -7.06 -18.90
N TYR A 206 10.93 -7.79 -17.94
CA TYR A 206 11.06 -9.26 -17.88
C TYR A 206 10.52 -9.92 -19.13
N LYS A 207 9.36 -9.51 -19.62
CA LYS A 207 8.74 -10.02 -20.84
C LYS A 207 9.56 -9.72 -22.09
N ALA A 208 10.18 -8.53 -22.17
CA ALA A 208 11.07 -8.17 -23.28
C ALA A 208 12.36 -9.04 -23.28
N ASN A 209 12.75 -9.58 -22.12
CA ASN A 209 13.94 -10.41 -21.93
C ASN A 209 13.59 -11.87 -21.58
N LYS A 210 12.47 -12.37 -22.08
CA LYS A 210 11.99 -13.74 -21.81
C LYS A 210 13.00 -14.84 -22.20
N ASP A 211 13.97 -14.53 -23.04
CA ASP A 211 15.01 -15.49 -23.45
C ASP A 211 15.98 -15.82 -22.32
N ILE A 212 16.23 -14.85 -21.44
CA ILE A 212 17.12 -15.00 -20.27
C ILE A 212 16.34 -15.09 -18.95
N ILE A 213 15.14 -14.52 -18.86
CA ILE A 213 14.29 -14.57 -17.69
C ILE A 213 13.13 -15.56 -17.93
N LYS A 214 13.27 -16.77 -17.41
CA LYS A 214 12.26 -17.83 -17.58
C LYS A 214 11.30 -17.93 -16.41
N ARG A 215 11.76 -17.57 -15.22
CA ARG A 215 11.02 -17.71 -13.95
C ARG A 215 11.22 -16.50 -13.07
N VAL A 216 10.24 -16.26 -12.21
CA VAL A 216 10.28 -15.23 -11.17
C VAL A 216 9.89 -15.84 -9.83
N VAL A 217 10.42 -15.29 -8.74
CA VAL A 217 10.05 -15.67 -7.38
C VAL A 217 9.34 -14.51 -6.69
N TYR A 218 8.27 -14.81 -5.97
CA TYR A 218 7.55 -13.84 -5.15
C TYR A 218 8.31 -13.60 -3.84
N ILE A 219 8.65 -12.36 -3.55
CA ILE A 219 9.37 -11.95 -2.35
C ILE A 219 8.51 -10.99 -1.55
N ALA A 220 8.09 -11.41 -0.37
CA ALA A 220 7.37 -10.57 0.59
C ALA A 220 8.35 -9.84 1.51
N THR A 221 7.91 -8.71 2.10
CA THR A 221 8.67 -8.04 3.15
C THR A 221 8.56 -8.83 4.45
N LEU A 222 9.68 -9.10 5.12
CA LEU A 222 9.69 -9.84 6.40
C LEU A 222 9.46 -8.91 7.59
N ASP A 223 8.19 -8.51 7.79
CA ASP A 223 7.76 -7.75 8.98
C ASP A 223 6.29 -8.02 9.34
N GLY A 224 5.86 -7.48 10.49
CA GLY A 224 4.49 -7.67 11.00
C GLY A 224 3.38 -6.94 10.25
N ARG A 225 3.71 -6.16 9.18
CA ARG A 225 2.72 -5.50 8.32
C ARG A 225 2.43 -6.28 7.04
N THR A 226 3.18 -7.36 6.80
CA THR A 226 2.96 -8.23 5.65
C THR A 226 1.63 -8.95 5.78
N THR A 227 0.80 -8.81 4.74
CA THR A 227 -0.54 -9.40 4.76
C THR A 227 -0.50 -10.93 4.68
N PRO A 228 -1.54 -11.64 5.16
CA PRO A 228 -1.60 -13.09 5.07
C PRO A 228 -1.39 -13.61 3.64
N LEU A 229 -1.96 -12.94 2.63
CA LEU A 229 -1.75 -13.29 1.23
C LEU A 229 -0.27 -13.22 0.83
N CYS A 230 0.40 -12.10 1.10
CA CYS A 230 1.80 -11.94 0.73
C CYS A 230 2.72 -12.91 1.48
N SER A 231 2.43 -13.18 2.77
CA SER A 231 3.20 -14.15 3.55
C SER A 231 3.07 -15.58 3.04
N ALA A 232 1.87 -15.96 2.56
CA ALA A 232 1.61 -17.28 1.99
C ALA A 232 2.20 -17.44 0.57
N LEU A 233 2.40 -16.35 -0.16
CA LEU A 233 2.99 -16.34 -1.49
C LEU A 233 4.53 -16.26 -1.44
N ASP A 234 5.12 -15.89 -0.31
CA ASP A 234 6.57 -15.70 -0.20
C ASP A 234 7.34 -16.98 -0.58
N GLY A 235 8.33 -16.82 -1.44
CA GLY A 235 9.11 -17.93 -1.99
C GLY A 235 8.41 -18.72 -3.10
N GLN A 236 7.18 -18.38 -3.51
CA GLN A 236 6.52 -19.02 -4.65
C GLN A 236 7.24 -18.67 -5.95
N ILE A 237 7.54 -19.70 -6.75
CA ILE A 237 8.18 -19.56 -8.06
C ILE A 237 7.12 -19.71 -9.15
N TYR A 238 7.14 -18.81 -10.11
CA TYR A 238 6.27 -18.84 -11.29
C TYR A 238 7.10 -18.88 -12.55
N GLU A 239 6.60 -19.54 -13.59
CA GLU A 239 7.06 -19.31 -14.95
C GLU A 239 6.64 -17.90 -15.39
N LEU A 240 7.51 -17.19 -16.08
CA LEU A 240 7.21 -15.85 -16.56
C LEU A 240 5.98 -15.86 -17.48
N GLY A 241 5.01 -15.00 -17.17
CA GLY A 241 3.72 -14.91 -17.86
C GLY A 241 2.64 -15.87 -17.34
N LYS A 242 2.95 -16.70 -16.34
CA LYS A 242 1.99 -17.59 -15.65
C LYS A 242 1.82 -17.26 -14.17
N GLU A 243 2.19 -16.05 -13.77
CA GLU A 243 2.08 -15.57 -12.39
C GLU A 243 0.60 -15.40 -12.02
N LYS A 244 0.17 -16.09 -10.96
CA LYS A 244 -1.20 -15.98 -10.44
C LYS A 244 -1.42 -14.70 -9.63
N ASN A 245 -0.35 -14.19 -9.01
CA ASN A 245 -0.39 -13.00 -8.17
C ASN A 245 0.81 -12.10 -8.49
N ILE A 246 0.57 -11.01 -9.20
CA ILE A 246 1.59 -10.00 -9.48
C ILE A 246 1.42 -8.86 -8.46
N PRO A 247 2.46 -8.46 -7.70
CA PRO A 247 2.38 -7.30 -6.83
C PRO A 247 2.15 -6.01 -7.64
N PRO A 248 1.37 -5.04 -7.11
CA PRO A 248 0.71 -5.05 -5.81
C PRO A 248 -0.55 -5.93 -5.77
N SER A 249 -0.60 -6.90 -4.87
CA SER A 249 -1.76 -7.81 -4.70
C SER A 249 -2.85 -7.22 -3.79
N HIS A 250 -2.59 -6.10 -3.14
CA HIS A 250 -3.49 -5.36 -2.24
C HIS A 250 -2.99 -3.93 -2.05
N TYR A 251 -3.81 -3.06 -1.46
CA TYR A 251 -3.39 -1.69 -1.12
C TYR A 251 -2.14 -1.68 -0.22
N ASN A 252 -1.22 -0.75 -0.52
CA ASN A 252 0.06 -0.62 0.18
C ASN A 252 0.92 -1.91 0.16
N CYS A 253 0.77 -2.76 -0.84
CA CYS A 253 1.58 -3.95 -1.04
C CYS A 253 3.07 -3.57 -1.18
N ARG A 254 3.95 -4.36 -0.53
CA ARG A 254 5.40 -4.15 -0.55
C ARG A 254 6.18 -5.33 -1.10
N SER A 255 5.48 -6.34 -1.58
CA SER A 255 6.07 -7.50 -2.24
C SER A 255 6.58 -7.16 -3.64
N ILE A 256 7.48 -7.97 -4.14
CA ILE A 256 8.07 -7.86 -5.48
C ILE A 256 8.17 -9.23 -6.15
N LEU A 257 8.29 -9.24 -7.47
CA LEU A 257 8.73 -10.41 -8.23
C LEU A 257 10.18 -10.23 -8.64
N VAL A 258 11.02 -11.22 -8.38
CA VAL A 258 12.46 -11.22 -8.66
C VAL A 258 12.78 -12.27 -9.72
N PRO A 259 13.49 -11.95 -10.80
CA PRO A 259 13.92 -12.92 -11.81
C PRO A 259 14.87 -13.98 -11.23
N ILE A 260 14.72 -15.21 -11.72
CA ILE A 260 15.63 -16.32 -11.40
C ILE A 260 16.51 -16.57 -12.60
N PHE A 261 17.83 -16.37 -12.43
CA PHE A 261 18.81 -16.60 -13.50
C PHE A 261 19.43 -17.99 -13.44
N GLU A 262 19.77 -18.58 -12.38
CA GLU A 262 20.20 -19.98 -12.10
C GLU A 262 20.71 -20.10 -10.66
N LYS A 263 21.16 -20.82 -9.88
CA LYS A 263 21.40 -21.10 -8.43
C LYS A 263 21.75 -19.92 -7.45
N PHE A 264 21.28 -19.88 -6.24
CA PHE A 264 21.25 -18.76 -5.25
C PHE A 264 22.14 -18.87 -3.99
N ILE A 265 22.67 -17.76 -3.46
CA ILE A 265 23.20 -17.62 -2.07
C ILE A 265 23.14 -16.12 -1.64
N GLY A 266 22.58 -15.76 -0.46
CA GLY A 266 22.57 -14.39 0.11
C GLY A 266 21.63 -14.23 1.30
N ASN A 267 21.37 -12.98 1.74
CA ASN A 267 20.54 -12.65 2.89
C ASN A 267 19.40 -11.69 2.52
N ARG A 268 18.31 -11.70 3.29
CA ARG A 268 17.21 -10.74 3.17
C ARG A 268 16.93 -10.07 4.54
N PRO A 269 16.58 -8.77 4.55
CA PRO A 269 16.31 -8.07 5.80
C PRO A 269 15.02 -8.57 6.43
N SER A 270 14.99 -8.63 7.75
CA SER A 270 13.84 -8.99 8.57
C SER A 270 13.64 -8.01 9.71
N LYS A 271 12.40 -7.86 10.15
CA LYS A 271 12.03 -6.99 11.27
C LYS A 271 10.92 -7.63 12.10
N PRO A 272 11.24 -8.45 13.12
CA PRO A 272 10.27 -9.21 13.90
C PRO A 272 9.59 -8.35 14.99
N THR A 273 8.86 -7.31 14.58
CA THR A 273 8.07 -6.48 15.49
C THR A 273 6.81 -5.92 14.84
N THR A 274 5.83 -5.55 15.65
CA THR A 274 4.61 -4.84 15.27
C THR A 274 4.46 -3.59 16.12
N THR A 275 3.61 -2.66 15.70
CA THR A 275 3.31 -1.45 16.48
C THR A 275 2.78 -1.79 17.86
N ASP A 276 1.95 -2.83 17.99
CA ASP A 276 1.38 -3.23 19.27
C ASP A 276 2.42 -3.82 20.24
N LEU A 277 3.38 -4.58 19.71
CA LEU A 277 4.50 -5.08 20.51
C LEU A 277 5.39 -3.94 20.99
N LEU A 278 5.69 -2.98 20.12
CA LEU A 278 6.46 -1.79 20.50
C LEU A 278 5.74 -0.97 21.58
N LYS A 279 4.42 -0.77 21.46
CA LYS A 279 3.63 -0.08 22.50
C LYS A 279 3.66 -0.82 23.83
N LYS A 280 3.50 -2.15 23.83
CA LYS A 280 3.57 -2.98 25.04
C LYS A 280 4.96 -2.94 25.68
N GLU A 281 6.01 -3.01 24.87
CA GLU A 281 7.40 -2.93 25.35
C GLU A 281 7.69 -1.54 25.93
N TYR A 282 7.27 -0.46 25.25
CA TYR A 282 7.40 0.92 25.73
C TYR A 282 6.69 1.13 27.07
N ALA A 283 5.44 0.69 27.19
CA ALA A 283 4.68 0.79 28.44
C ALA A 283 5.30 0.02 29.62
N LYS A 284 5.97 -1.12 29.32
CA LYS A 284 6.64 -1.92 30.33
C LYS A 284 7.96 -1.29 30.81
N ILE A 285 8.73 -0.71 29.89
CA ILE A 285 10.04 -0.12 30.18
C ILE A 285 9.87 1.30 30.75
N ASN A 286 8.79 2.00 30.31
CA ASN A 286 8.48 3.38 30.65
C ASN A 286 9.68 4.35 30.50
N PRO A 287 10.32 4.42 29.32
CA PRO A 287 11.50 5.23 29.11
C PRO A 287 11.16 6.73 29.13
N GLU A 288 12.11 7.57 29.52
CA GLU A 288 11.93 9.04 29.60
C GLU A 288 11.69 9.71 28.24
N GLN A 289 12.16 9.09 27.13
CA GLN A 289 12.01 9.65 25.80
C GLN A 289 10.62 9.40 25.19
N PRO A 290 10.11 10.31 24.31
CA PRO A 290 8.81 10.15 23.67
C PRO A 290 8.71 8.84 22.85
N TYR A 291 7.52 8.23 22.84
CA TYR A 291 7.27 6.95 22.18
C TYR A 291 7.78 6.90 20.73
N GLN A 292 7.56 7.95 19.93
CA GLN A 292 7.97 7.95 18.52
C GLN A 292 9.49 7.84 18.34
N GLN A 293 10.26 8.54 19.18
CA GLN A 293 11.72 8.50 19.16
C GLN A 293 12.24 7.14 19.62
N TRP A 294 11.71 6.65 20.74
CA TRP A 294 12.03 5.32 21.25
C TRP A 294 11.69 4.21 20.26
N ALA A 295 10.47 4.20 19.71
CA ALA A 295 10.02 3.19 18.77
C ALA A 295 10.84 3.18 17.46
N SER A 296 11.26 4.35 16.98
CA SER A 296 12.12 4.47 15.80
C SER A 296 13.52 3.90 16.05
N LYS A 297 14.11 4.17 17.21
CA LYS A 297 15.40 3.59 17.64
C LYS A 297 15.25 2.08 17.80
N ARG A 298 14.27 1.64 18.58
CA ARG A 298 14.00 0.24 18.87
C ARG A 298 13.74 -0.59 17.60
N THR A 299 13.00 -0.03 16.66
CA THR A 299 12.75 -0.66 15.36
C THR A 299 14.04 -0.91 14.59
N ARG A 300 14.99 0.05 14.60
CA ARG A 300 16.30 -0.12 13.94
C ARG A 300 17.13 -1.22 14.58
N GLU A 301 17.11 -1.33 15.91
CA GLU A 301 17.81 -2.40 16.65
C GLU A 301 17.26 -3.80 16.34
N LEU A 302 15.97 -3.91 16.00
CA LEU A 302 15.31 -5.17 15.68
C LEU A 302 15.46 -5.59 14.21
N ILE A 303 16.07 -4.75 13.35
CA ILE A 303 16.38 -5.14 11.98
C ILE A 303 17.55 -6.12 12.01
N SER A 304 17.34 -7.27 11.37
CA SER A 304 18.34 -8.32 11.23
C SER A 304 18.36 -8.86 9.79
N GLN A 305 19.34 -9.72 9.49
CA GLN A 305 19.46 -10.40 8.21
C GLN A 305 19.17 -11.90 8.41
N VAL A 306 18.42 -12.47 7.47
CA VAL A 306 18.17 -13.92 7.41
C VAL A 306 18.58 -14.43 6.03
N PRO A 307 18.93 -15.74 5.89
CA PRO A 307 19.24 -16.32 4.58
C PRO A 307 18.13 -16.01 3.57
N ALA A 308 18.50 -15.71 2.37
CA ALA A 308 17.56 -15.34 1.32
C ALA A 308 16.58 -16.45 0.94
N SER A 309 17.00 -17.70 1.09
CA SER A 309 16.14 -18.87 0.89
C SER A 309 15.07 -19.03 1.98
N THR A 310 15.20 -18.30 3.10
CA THR A 310 14.23 -18.37 4.19
C THR A 310 12.89 -17.84 3.72
N THR A 311 11.87 -18.67 3.67
CA THR A 311 10.50 -18.25 3.38
C THR A 311 9.91 -17.49 4.57
N TYR A 312 8.81 -16.75 4.35
CA TYR A 312 8.12 -16.07 5.45
C TYR A 312 7.67 -17.05 6.54
N GLU A 313 7.20 -18.24 6.15
CA GLU A 313 6.78 -19.28 7.07
C GLU A 313 7.94 -19.76 7.95
N GLU A 314 9.09 -20.11 7.34
CA GLU A 314 10.28 -20.53 8.07
C GLU A 314 10.80 -19.41 8.99
N TRP A 315 10.83 -18.18 8.48
CA TRP A 315 11.19 -17.02 9.27
C TRP A 315 10.26 -16.82 10.46
N LEU A 316 8.93 -16.88 10.27
CA LEU A 316 7.95 -16.71 11.32
C LEU A 316 8.04 -17.84 12.37
N LYS A 317 8.27 -19.10 11.96
CA LYS A 317 8.50 -20.24 12.88
C LYS A 317 9.64 -19.97 13.87
N ASN A 318 10.67 -19.25 13.43
CA ASN A 318 11.84 -18.92 14.25
C ASN A 318 11.68 -17.65 15.10
N GLN A 319 10.52 -16.98 15.06
CA GLN A 319 10.29 -15.77 15.86
C GLN A 319 9.72 -16.08 17.25
N ARG A 320 9.83 -15.08 18.14
CA ARG A 320 9.27 -15.15 19.49
C ARG A 320 7.76 -15.42 19.44
N LYS A 321 7.24 -16.14 20.46
CA LYS A 321 5.82 -16.46 20.60
C LYS A 321 4.93 -15.21 20.52
N GLU A 322 5.35 -14.14 21.19
CA GLU A 322 4.62 -12.87 21.22
C GLU A 322 4.48 -12.25 19.82
N PHE A 323 5.52 -12.34 19.00
CA PHE A 323 5.48 -11.86 17.62
C PHE A 323 4.57 -12.74 16.76
N GLN A 324 4.67 -14.08 16.86
CA GLN A 324 3.79 -14.99 16.15
C GLN A 324 2.31 -14.75 16.50
N ILE A 325 2.01 -14.52 17.80
CA ILE A 325 0.65 -14.17 18.26
C ILE A 325 0.21 -12.80 17.71
N SER A 326 1.10 -11.82 17.65
CA SER A 326 0.75 -10.49 17.12
C SER A 326 0.46 -10.50 15.62
N VAL A 327 1.02 -11.47 14.89
CA VAL A 327 0.80 -11.65 13.43
C VAL A 327 -0.42 -12.51 13.13
N LEU A 328 -0.57 -13.63 13.83
CA LEU A 328 -1.56 -14.66 13.52
C LEU A 328 -2.80 -14.64 14.42
N GLY A 329 -2.71 -14.00 15.59
CA GLY A 329 -3.65 -14.19 16.69
C GLY A 329 -3.36 -15.48 17.47
N SER A 330 -3.82 -15.56 18.74
CA SER A 330 -3.41 -16.59 19.69
C SER A 330 -3.65 -18.01 19.17
N LYS A 331 -4.86 -18.33 18.70
CA LYS A 331 -5.23 -19.70 18.28
C LYS A 331 -4.55 -20.16 16.99
N LYS A 332 -4.44 -19.28 15.98
CA LYS A 332 -3.70 -19.60 14.75
C LYS A 332 -2.21 -19.76 15.01
N ALA A 333 -1.64 -18.92 15.89
CA ALA A 333 -0.24 -19.05 16.30
C ALA A 333 0.03 -20.37 17.03
N GLU A 334 -0.91 -20.86 17.83
CA GLU A 334 -0.83 -22.17 18.48
C GLU A 334 -0.83 -23.32 17.46
N LEU A 335 -1.77 -23.33 16.51
CA LEU A 335 -1.85 -24.28 15.41
C LEU A 335 -0.60 -24.26 14.52
N PHE A 336 -0.10 -23.07 14.21
CA PHE A 336 1.11 -22.90 13.44
C PHE A 336 2.36 -23.43 14.15
N ARG A 337 2.52 -23.14 15.45
CA ARG A 337 3.65 -23.61 16.27
C ARG A 337 3.65 -25.12 16.49
N SER A 338 2.48 -25.74 16.58
CA SER A 338 2.37 -27.19 16.66
C SER A 338 2.76 -27.91 15.36
N GLY A 339 2.98 -27.16 14.27
CA GLY A 339 3.29 -27.71 12.95
C GLY A 339 2.09 -28.39 12.26
N LYS A 340 0.89 -28.30 12.86
CA LYS A 340 -0.32 -28.95 12.34
C LYS A 340 -0.92 -28.21 11.14
N LEU A 341 -0.74 -26.88 11.07
CA LEU A 341 -1.17 -26.04 9.96
C LEU A 341 -0.03 -25.10 9.52
N SER A 342 0.07 -24.89 8.21
CA SER A 342 0.98 -23.94 7.57
C SER A 342 0.32 -22.59 7.37
N LEU A 343 1.07 -21.55 6.95
CA LEU A 343 0.49 -20.24 6.62
C LEU A 343 -0.52 -20.33 5.48
N LYS A 344 -0.34 -21.26 4.54
CA LYS A 344 -1.23 -21.46 3.40
C LYS A 344 -2.62 -21.95 3.83
N ASP A 345 -2.68 -22.72 4.90
CA ASP A 345 -3.95 -23.24 5.43
C ASP A 345 -4.81 -22.16 6.10
N PHE A 346 -4.21 -21.00 6.42
CA PHE A 346 -4.92 -19.86 7.01
C PHE A 346 -5.50 -18.87 6.00
N VAL A 347 -5.27 -19.07 4.71
CA VAL A 347 -5.60 -18.08 3.65
C VAL A 347 -6.55 -18.68 2.62
N ASP A 348 -7.60 -17.94 2.31
CA ASP A 348 -8.38 -18.15 1.11
C ASP A 348 -7.70 -17.44 -0.08
N PHE A 349 -7.09 -18.20 -0.95
CA PHE A 349 -6.36 -17.67 -2.12
C PHE A 349 -7.26 -17.00 -3.16
N ASN A 350 -8.57 -17.25 -3.14
CA ASN A 350 -9.51 -16.60 -4.05
C ASN A 350 -9.83 -15.18 -3.60
N SER A 351 -10.05 -14.98 -2.30
CA SER A 351 -10.38 -13.68 -1.71
C SER A 351 -9.17 -12.93 -1.15
N GLY A 352 -8.02 -13.59 -0.97
CA GLY A 352 -6.84 -13.05 -0.30
C GLY A 352 -7.03 -12.82 1.20
N GLN A 353 -8.14 -13.30 1.77
CA GLN A 353 -8.49 -13.08 3.18
C GLN A 353 -8.04 -14.24 4.05
N SER A 354 -7.75 -13.93 5.31
CA SER A 354 -7.44 -14.96 6.30
C SER A 354 -8.74 -15.65 6.76
N TYR A 355 -8.77 -16.98 6.73
CA TYR A 355 -9.90 -17.76 7.26
C TYR A 355 -10.20 -17.41 8.72
N SER A 356 -11.48 -17.37 9.08
CA SER A 356 -11.91 -17.25 10.48
C SER A 356 -11.58 -18.54 11.25
N LEU A 357 -11.46 -18.45 12.58
CA LEU A 357 -11.30 -19.66 13.42
C LEU A 357 -12.44 -20.64 13.24
N LYS A 358 -13.67 -20.15 13.10
CA LYS A 358 -14.85 -20.99 12.85
C LYS A 358 -14.76 -21.74 11.50
N THR A 359 -14.20 -21.11 10.48
CA THR A 359 -13.96 -21.75 9.18
C THR A 359 -12.89 -22.83 9.30
N LEU A 360 -11.78 -22.53 9.97
CA LEU A 360 -10.69 -23.47 10.22
C LEU A 360 -11.14 -24.67 11.07
N GLU A 361 -11.98 -24.45 12.08
CA GLU A 361 -12.56 -25.53 12.89
C GLU A 361 -13.45 -26.48 12.06
N LYS A 362 -14.19 -25.92 11.09
CA LYS A 362 -14.97 -26.74 10.14
C LYS A 362 -14.09 -27.53 9.17
N GLN A 363 -12.99 -26.95 8.71
CA GLN A 363 -12.06 -27.60 7.79
C GLN A 363 -11.17 -28.65 8.50
N HIS A 364 -10.84 -28.42 9.77
CA HIS A 364 -9.93 -29.26 10.57
C HIS A 364 -10.50 -29.63 11.94
N PRO A 365 -11.67 -30.28 12.03
CA PRO A 365 -12.40 -30.50 13.31
C PRO A 365 -11.62 -31.30 14.34
N THR A 366 -10.79 -32.24 13.90
CA THR A 366 -9.95 -33.07 14.79
C THR A 366 -8.88 -32.27 15.49
N LEU A 367 -8.23 -31.32 14.76
CA LEU A 367 -7.17 -30.48 15.32
C LEU A 367 -7.69 -29.54 16.43
N PHE A 368 -8.91 -29.06 16.28
CA PHE A 368 -9.52 -28.15 17.27
C PHE A 368 -10.03 -28.88 18.51
N LYS A 369 -10.34 -30.19 18.41
CA LYS A 369 -10.67 -31.03 19.58
C LYS A 369 -9.45 -31.29 20.46
N GLU A 370 -8.26 -31.43 19.86
CA GLU A 370 -7.00 -31.65 20.57
C GLU A 370 -6.44 -30.40 21.27
N LEU A 371 -6.96 -29.21 20.94
CA LEU A 371 -6.57 -27.91 21.50
C LEU A 371 -7.53 -27.42 22.61
N LYS A 372 -8.58 -28.14 22.88
CA LYS A 372 -9.48 -27.94 24.02
C LYS A 372 -9.04 -28.79 25.21
#